data_2483086629492474736a21497c599230
#
_entry.id   2483086629492474736a21497c599230
#
_cell.length_a   1.000
_cell.length_b   1.000
_cell.length_c   1.000
_cell.angle_alpha   90.00
_cell.angle_beta   90.00
_cell.angle_gamma   90.00
#
_symmetry.space_group_name_H-M   'P 1'
#
loop_
_entity.id
_entity.type
_entity.pdbx_description
1 polymer ?
#
loop_
_entity_poly.entity_id
_entity_poly.type
_entity_poly.pdbx_seq_one_letter_code
_entity_poly.pdbx_strand_id
1 'polypeptide(L)'
;MNEDTIVIIGGGLQGLTTANSLLDRGEKVLIVERENETAIQTSFANAGMLTPSQAMPWNSIHDVARILSGIGRKNSPILLNITSLPSLLFWGLKFLRNSTSTRFLKNSENSFRLAAYSKELTKQIRKERNLKYDSRQDGTIKIFRTKKNLERAIKLNEKLSYLGIESKTLDPGEVVKAEPALKDVGENLAGGIFYPQDE
;
A
#
# COMPACT_ATOMS: atom_id res chain seq x y z
N MET A 1 20.82 15.11 -28.57
CA MET A 1 20.42 13.79 -27.97
C MET A 1 20.51 12.77 -29.09
N ASN A 2 21.19 11.65 -28.88
CA ASN A 2 21.13 10.58 -29.86
C ASN A 2 19.68 10.09 -29.96
N GLU A 3 19.22 9.72 -31.16
CA GLU A 3 17.83 9.29 -31.43
C GLU A 3 17.36 8.11 -30.58
N ASP A 4 18.28 7.39 -29.93
CA ASP A 4 18.02 6.18 -29.15
C ASP A 4 18.06 6.38 -27.62
N THR A 5 17.88 7.60 -27.11
CA THR A 5 17.92 7.86 -25.66
C THR A 5 16.51 7.95 -25.09
N ILE A 6 16.18 7.07 -24.15
CA ILE A 6 14.89 7.09 -23.43
C ILE A 6 14.93 8.17 -22.36
N VAL A 7 13.99 9.11 -22.43
CA VAL A 7 13.88 10.21 -21.45
C VAL A 7 12.83 9.87 -20.42
N ILE A 8 13.22 9.90 -19.13
CA ILE A 8 12.32 9.71 -17.99
C ILE A 8 12.12 11.05 -17.31
N ILE A 9 10.88 11.49 -17.18
CA ILE A 9 10.52 12.74 -16.50
C ILE A 9 10.17 12.42 -15.04
N GLY A 10 11.00 12.93 -14.13
CA GLY A 10 10.87 12.73 -12.69
C GLY A 10 11.85 11.68 -12.15
N GLY A 11 12.67 12.10 -11.17
CA GLY A 11 13.67 11.28 -10.48
C GLY A 11 13.19 10.70 -9.14
N GLY A 12 11.88 10.54 -8.94
CA GLY A 12 11.34 9.82 -7.79
C GLY A 12 11.51 8.30 -7.91
N LEU A 13 11.01 7.54 -6.93
CA LEU A 13 11.16 6.08 -6.87
C LEU A 13 10.75 5.38 -8.18
N GLN A 14 9.64 5.78 -8.79
CA GLN A 14 9.15 5.21 -10.05
C GLN A 14 10.12 5.48 -11.22
N GLY A 15 10.62 6.72 -11.33
CA GLY A 15 11.59 7.09 -12.37
C GLY A 15 12.91 6.35 -12.22
N LEU A 16 13.43 6.27 -10.99
CA LEU A 16 14.69 5.59 -10.69
C LEU A 16 14.61 4.08 -10.95
N THR A 17 13.54 3.40 -10.51
CA THR A 17 13.37 1.97 -10.74
C THR A 17 13.14 1.65 -12.21
N THR A 18 12.42 2.51 -12.94
CA THR A 18 12.28 2.39 -14.40
C THR A 18 13.61 2.54 -15.10
N ALA A 19 14.40 3.57 -14.72
CA ALA A 19 15.74 3.79 -15.27
C ALA A 19 16.65 2.59 -15.02
N ASN A 20 16.67 2.07 -13.79
CA ASN A 20 17.46 0.89 -13.46
C ASN A 20 17.09 -0.31 -14.34
N SER A 21 15.80 -0.58 -14.51
CA SER A 21 15.32 -1.69 -15.33
C SER A 21 15.64 -1.55 -16.82
N LEU A 22 15.69 -0.33 -17.33
CA LEU A 22 16.07 -0.05 -18.72
C LEU A 22 17.60 -0.17 -18.91
N LEU A 23 18.37 0.35 -17.97
CA LEU A 23 19.83 0.20 -17.96
C LEU A 23 20.28 -1.27 -17.91
N ASP A 24 19.60 -2.10 -17.11
CA ASP A 24 19.88 -3.55 -17.04
C ASP A 24 19.56 -4.27 -18.35
N ARG A 25 18.79 -3.64 -19.26
CA ARG A 25 18.50 -4.11 -20.62
C ARG A 25 19.42 -3.51 -21.69
N GLY A 26 20.41 -2.71 -21.29
CA GLY A 26 21.34 -2.05 -22.18
C GLY A 26 20.85 -0.77 -22.84
N GLU A 27 19.69 -0.24 -22.40
CA GLU A 27 19.11 0.98 -22.95
C GLU A 27 19.85 2.21 -22.43
N LYS A 28 19.87 3.27 -23.23
CA LYS A 28 20.40 4.59 -22.82
C LYS A 28 19.29 5.38 -22.18
N VAL A 29 19.50 5.87 -20.98
CA VAL A 29 18.47 6.57 -20.19
C VAL A 29 18.96 7.94 -19.75
N LEU A 30 18.08 8.95 -19.88
CA LEU A 30 18.25 10.29 -19.34
C LEU A 30 17.09 10.55 -18.38
N ILE A 31 17.41 10.88 -17.12
CA ILE A 31 16.41 11.32 -16.15
C ILE A 31 16.41 12.87 -16.12
N VAL A 32 15.22 13.44 -16.31
CA VAL A 32 14.99 14.89 -16.15
C VAL A 32 14.25 15.08 -14.83
N GLU A 33 14.91 15.70 -13.85
CA GLU A 33 14.35 16.01 -12.54
C GLU A 33 14.26 17.52 -12.35
N ARG A 34 13.20 17.99 -11.70
CA ARG A 34 12.98 19.40 -11.41
C ARG A 34 13.83 19.87 -10.23
N GLU A 35 14.04 19.00 -9.27
CA GLU A 35 14.82 19.29 -8.08
C GLU A 35 16.32 19.12 -8.34
N ASN A 36 17.15 19.61 -7.43
CA ASN A 36 18.62 19.51 -7.54
C ASN A 36 19.15 18.08 -7.42
N GLU A 37 18.38 17.20 -6.76
CA GLU A 37 18.73 15.80 -6.54
C GLU A 37 17.51 14.91 -6.79
N THR A 38 17.76 13.62 -7.03
CA THR A 38 16.69 12.64 -7.19
C THR A 38 16.14 12.21 -5.84
N ALA A 39 14.88 11.79 -5.80
CA ALA A 39 14.17 11.20 -4.65
C ALA A 39 14.00 12.12 -3.43
N ILE A 40 14.26 13.43 -3.50
CA ILE A 40 14.17 14.35 -2.34
C ILE A 40 12.75 14.81 -1.99
N GLN A 41 11.75 14.43 -2.76
CA GLN A 41 10.33 14.72 -2.51
C GLN A 41 9.66 13.56 -1.72
N THR A 42 8.48 13.17 -2.12
CA THR A 42 7.70 12.07 -1.47
C THR A 42 8.49 10.76 -1.33
N SER A 43 9.43 10.49 -2.24
CA SER A 43 10.25 9.28 -2.22
C SER A 43 11.35 9.31 -1.15
N PHE A 44 11.71 10.48 -0.62
CA PHE A 44 12.74 10.62 0.42
C PHE A 44 12.29 10.04 1.76
N ALA A 45 11.05 10.35 2.15
CA ALA A 45 10.47 9.92 3.42
C ALA A 45 9.01 9.55 3.20
N ASN A 46 8.75 8.32 2.83
CA ASN A 46 7.43 7.71 2.79
C ASN A 46 7.25 6.74 3.98
N ALA A 47 6.23 5.90 3.97
CA ALA A 47 6.02 4.92 5.02
C ALA A 47 7.11 3.85 5.12
N GLY A 48 7.94 3.68 4.07
CA GLY A 48 9.02 2.71 4.01
C GLY A 48 8.58 1.24 4.09
N MET A 49 7.28 0.97 3.91
CA MET A 49 6.70 -0.35 4.11
C MET A 49 6.50 -1.07 2.77
N LEU A 50 6.92 -2.32 2.71
CA LEU A 50 6.65 -3.24 1.60
C LEU A 50 5.62 -4.28 2.09
N THR A 51 4.34 -3.93 2.02
CA THR A 51 3.23 -4.66 2.61
C THR A 51 2.24 -5.20 1.57
N PRO A 52 2.59 -6.28 0.82
CA PRO A 52 1.65 -6.91 -0.10
C PRO A 52 0.33 -7.30 0.55
N SER A 53 0.36 -7.71 1.82
CA SER A 53 -0.84 -8.06 2.60
C SER A 53 -1.85 -6.92 2.71
N GLN A 54 -1.42 -5.67 2.53
CA GLN A 54 -2.24 -4.47 2.65
C GLN A 54 -2.47 -3.73 1.32
N ALA A 55 -2.12 -4.35 0.19
CA ALA A 55 -2.26 -3.79 -1.15
C ALA A 55 -3.72 -3.75 -1.67
N MET A 56 -4.71 -3.84 -0.78
CA MET A 56 -6.12 -3.84 -1.14
C MET A 56 -6.59 -2.46 -1.61
N PRO A 57 -7.49 -2.40 -2.60
CA PRO A 57 -8.12 -1.16 -2.99
C PRO A 57 -8.92 -0.54 -1.83
N TRP A 58 -8.99 0.79 -1.79
CA TRP A 58 -9.73 1.52 -0.76
C TRP A 58 -11.21 1.76 -1.09
N ASN A 59 -11.72 1.11 -2.13
CA ASN A 59 -13.08 1.28 -2.64
C ASN A 59 -14.01 0.11 -2.32
N SER A 60 -13.95 -0.45 -1.12
CA SER A 60 -14.94 -1.43 -0.71
C SER A 60 -16.32 -0.80 -0.54
N ILE A 61 -17.40 -1.61 -0.56
CA ILE A 61 -18.76 -1.12 -0.30
C ILE A 61 -18.87 -0.42 1.05
N HIS A 62 -18.06 -0.85 2.02
CA HIS A 62 -18.00 -0.22 3.35
C HIS A 62 -17.32 1.15 3.32
N ASP A 63 -16.30 1.31 2.48
CA ASP A 63 -15.62 2.60 2.30
C ASP A 63 -16.54 3.58 1.61
N VAL A 64 -17.32 3.14 0.62
CA VAL A 64 -18.38 3.95 0.01
C VAL A 64 -19.37 4.44 1.07
N ALA A 65 -19.90 3.55 1.90
CA ALA A 65 -20.84 3.92 2.96
C ALA A 65 -20.21 4.91 3.97
N ARG A 66 -18.93 4.70 4.32
CA ARG A 66 -18.18 5.60 5.21
C ARG A 66 -17.96 6.98 4.59
N ILE A 67 -17.61 7.06 3.30
CA ILE A 67 -17.47 8.32 2.56
C ILE A 67 -18.80 9.08 2.57
N LEU A 68 -19.89 8.42 2.20
CA LEU A 68 -21.21 9.03 2.15
C LEU A 68 -21.67 9.53 3.54
N SER A 69 -21.43 8.75 4.60
CA SER A 69 -21.76 9.15 5.98
C SER A 69 -20.88 10.27 6.53
N GLY A 70 -19.73 10.53 5.91
CA GLY A 70 -18.77 11.58 6.27
C GLY A 70 -19.04 12.92 5.59
N ILE A 71 -19.92 12.97 4.59
CA ILE A 71 -20.22 14.22 3.86
C ILE A 71 -20.75 15.28 4.83
N GLY A 72 -20.16 16.47 4.79
CA GLY A 72 -20.53 17.59 5.66
C GLY A 72 -19.96 17.53 7.09
N ARG A 73 -19.24 16.48 7.48
CA ARG A 73 -18.59 16.39 8.79
C ARG A 73 -17.15 16.90 8.72
N LYS A 74 -16.81 17.90 9.55
CA LYS A 74 -15.44 18.47 9.62
C LYS A 74 -14.36 17.45 10.01
N ASN A 75 -14.72 16.42 10.77
CA ASN A 75 -13.80 15.37 11.24
C ASN A 75 -13.84 14.10 10.37
N SER A 76 -14.36 14.19 9.14
CA SER A 76 -14.32 13.07 8.20
C SER A 76 -12.88 12.83 7.72
N PRO A 77 -12.40 11.58 7.68
CA PRO A 77 -11.07 11.26 7.12
C PRO A 77 -10.97 11.55 5.62
N ILE A 78 -12.12 11.73 4.95
CA ILE A 78 -12.20 12.08 3.53
C ILE A 78 -13.08 13.33 3.42
N LEU A 79 -12.46 14.41 2.95
CA LEU A 79 -13.17 15.66 2.67
C LEU A 79 -13.57 15.69 1.19
N LEU A 80 -14.86 15.71 0.94
CA LEU A 80 -15.42 15.87 -0.40
C LEU A 80 -15.70 17.34 -0.67
N ASN A 81 -14.99 17.92 -1.64
CA ASN A 81 -15.30 19.27 -2.08
C ASN A 81 -16.52 19.25 -3.01
N ILE A 82 -17.62 19.86 -2.59
CA ILE A 82 -18.89 19.86 -3.33
C ILE A 82 -18.74 20.54 -4.69
N THR A 83 -17.88 21.55 -4.81
CA THR A 83 -17.65 22.25 -6.10
C THR A 83 -16.94 21.36 -7.14
N SER A 84 -16.26 20.32 -6.71
CA SER A 84 -15.57 19.36 -7.59
C SER A 84 -16.47 18.20 -8.04
N LEU A 85 -17.68 18.07 -7.49
CA LEU A 85 -18.59 16.95 -7.81
C LEU A 85 -18.90 16.79 -9.29
N PRO A 86 -19.18 17.87 -10.07
CA PRO A 86 -19.46 17.72 -11.49
C PRO A 86 -18.29 17.09 -12.28
N SER A 87 -17.05 17.51 -11.97
CA SER A 87 -15.85 16.98 -12.63
C SER A 87 -15.53 15.55 -12.20
N LEU A 88 -16.00 15.12 -11.02
CA LEU A 88 -15.77 13.79 -10.46
C LEU A 88 -16.87 12.78 -10.83
N LEU A 89 -17.93 13.17 -11.55
CA LEU A 89 -19.09 12.32 -11.79
C LEU A 89 -18.72 10.99 -12.46
N PHE A 90 -18.00 11.02 -13.58
CA PHE A 90 -17.58 9.82 -14.30
C PHE A 90 -16.63 8.96 -13.48
N TRP A 91 -15.71 9.58 -12.74
CA TRP A 91 -14.83 8.88 -11.83
C TRP A 91 -15.63 8.21 -10.71
N GLY A 92 -16.58 8.93 -10.10
CA GLY A 92 -17.46 8.42 -9.05
C GLY A 92 -18.29 7.22 -9.50
N LEU A 93 -18.85 7.25 -10.69
CA LEU A 93 -19.58 6.10 -11.29
C LEU A 93 -18.65 4.87 -11.47
N LYS A 94 -17.44 5.07 -11.99
CA LYS A 94 -16.44 4.00 -12.10
C LYS A 94 -16.01 3.48 -10.72
N PHE A 95 -15.84 4.36 -9.75
CA PHE A 95 -15.51 4.03 -8.36
C PHE A 95 -16.60 3.12 -7.75
N LEU A 96 -17.87 3.54 -7.82
CA LEU A 96 -19.01 2.75 -7.34
C LEU A 96 -19.11 1.40 -8.05
N ARG A 97 -18.98 1.37 -9.37
CA ARG A 97 -18.97 0.11 -10.14
C ARG A 97 -17.88 -0.86 -9.68
N ASN A 98 -16.70 -0.36 -9.31
CA ASN A 98 -15.59 -1.18 -8.82
C ASN A 98 -15.67 -1.51 -7.33
N SER A 99 -16.62 -0.93 -6.59
CA SER A 99 -16.82 -1.16 -5.16
C SER A 99 -17.69 -2.39 -4.83
N THR A 100 -18.22 -3.08 -5.85
CA THR A 100 -18.94 -4.34 -5.64
C THR A 100 -18.02 -5.42 -5.09
N SER A 101 -18.55 -6.32 -4.24
CA SER A 101 -17.75 -7.34 -3.56
C SER A 101 -16.92 -8.21 -4.52
N THR A 102 -17.50 -8.60 -5.65
CA THR A 102 -16.81 -9.42 -6.67
C THR A 102 -15.64 -8.68 -7.31
N ARG A 103 -15.85 -7.41 -7.70
CA ARG A 103 -14.80 -6.59 -8.30
C ARG A 103 -13.72 -6.20 -7.30
N PHE A 104 -14.15 -5.88 -6.07
CA PHE A 104 -13.22 -5.59 -4.98
C PHE A 104 -12.27 -6.77 -4.73
N LEU A 105 -12.78 -8.01 -4.65
CA LEU A 105 -11.94 -9.20 -4.48
C LEU A 105 -10.98 -9.39 -5.65
N LYS A 106 -11.47 -9.30 -6.90
CA LYS A 106 -10.62 -9.42 -8.09
C LYS A 106 -9.54 -8.34 -8.14
N ASN A 107 -9.89 -7.10 -7.82
CA ASN A 107 -8.94 -5.99 -7.78
C ASN A 107 -7.93 -6.18 -6.64
N SER A 108 -8.37 -6.69 -5.47
CA SER A 108 -7.48 -7.04 -4.35
C SER A 108 -6.47 -8.11 -4.74
N GLU A 109 -6.92 -9.16 -5.44
CA GLU A 109 -6.04 -10.19 -5.98
C GLU A 109 -4.97 -9.60 -6.93
N ASN A 110 -5.39 -8.79 -7.89
CA ASN A 110 -4.48 -8.17 -8.86
C ASN A 110 -3.46 -7.25 -8.16
N SER A 111 -3.93 -6.43 -7.21
CA SER A 111 -3.06 -5.54 -6.44
C SER A 111 -2.06 -6.32 -5.58
N PHE A 112 -2.51 -7.41 -4.93
CA PHE A 112 -1.64 -8.27 -4.16
C PHE A 112 -0.55 -8.90 -5.03
N ARG A 113 -0.92 -9.49 -6.18
CA ARG A 113 0.05 -10.10 -7.12
C ARG A 113 1.10 -9.10 -7.58
N LEU A 114 0.69 -7.89 -7.91
CA LEU A 114 1.60 -6.82 -8.31
C LEU A 114 2.51 -6.39 -7.15
N ALA A 115 1.96 -6.22 -5.94
CA ALA A 115 2.73 -5.83 -4.77
C ALA A 115 3.73 -6.92 -4.33
N ALA A 116 3.32 -8.20 -4.37
CA ALA A 116 4.20 -9.33 -4.08
C ALA A 116 5.36 -9.42 -5.11
N TYR A 117 5.07 -9.26 -6.38
CA TYR A 117 6.07 -9.20 -7.44
C TYR A 117 7.04 -8.02 -7.24
N SER A 118 6.50 -6.83 -6.95
CA SER A 118 7.30 -5.62 -6.68
C SER A 118 8.22 -5.80 -5.46
N LYS A 119 7.72 -6.43 -4.39
CA LYS A 119 8.53 -6.74 -3.20
C LYS A 119 9.68 -7.69 -3.55
N GLU A 120 9.42 -8.74 -4.32
CA GLU A 120 10.45 -9.69 -4.72
C GLU A 120 11.53 -9.02 -5.59
N LEU A 121 11.15 -8.17 -6.56
CA LEU A 121 12.10 -7.37 -7.33
C LEU A 121 12.92 -6.43 -6.44
N THR A 122 12.31 -5.82 -5.43
CA THR A 122 13.03 -4.96 -4.48
C THR A 122 14.09 -5.76 -3.70
N LYS A 123 13.76 -6.99 -3.27
CA LYS A 123 14.73 -7.89 -2.64
C LYS A 123 15.89 -8.21 -3.56
N GLN A 124 15.62 -8.52 -4.82
CA GLN A 124 16.64 -8.80 -5.82
C GLN A 124 17.57 -7.62 -6.02
N ILE A 125 17.03 -6.42 -6.27
CA ILE A 125 17.81 -5.19 -6.44
C ILE A 125 18.64 -4.91 -5.18
N ARG A 126 18.08 -5.04 -3.99
CA ARG A 126 18.78 -4.87 -2.71
C ARG A 126 20.01 -5.77 -2.62
N LYS A 127 19.84 -7.03 -2.98
CA LYS A 127 20.92 -8.04 -2.97
C LYS A 127 21.97 -7.77 -4.07
N GLU A 128 21.54 -7.57 -5.29
CA GLU A 128 22.43 -7.40 -6.46
C GLU A 128 23.28 -6.12 -6.37
N ARG A 129 22.66 -5.02 -5.86
CA ARG A 129 23.32 -3.73 -5.72
C ARG A 129 23.96 -3.54 -4.34
N ASN A 130 23.89 -4.55 -3.45
CA ASN A 130 24.40 -4.49 -2.07
C ASN A 130 23.96 -3.21 -1.34
N LEU A 131 22.67 -2.87 -1.44
CA LEU A 131 22.13 -1.65 -0.84
C LEU A 131 22.13 -1.77 0.69
N LYS A 132 22.72 -0.77 1.36
CA LYS A 132 22.78 -0.70 2.83
C LYS A 132 21.90 0.45 3.30
N TYR A 133 20.85 0.13 4.03
CA TYR A 133 19.92 1.05 4.68
C TYR A 133 19.21 0.33 5.83
N ASP A 134 18.46 1.05 6.64
CA ASP A 134 17.70 0.49 7.78
C ASP A 134 16.52 -0.36 7.29
N SER A 135 16.83 -1.53 6.75
CA SER A 135 15.84 -2.51 6.29
C SER A 135 15.54 -3.52 7.38
N ARG A 136 14.26 -3.67 7.71
CA ARG A 136 13.75 -4.71 8.62
C ARG A 136 12.82 -5.63 7.85
N GLN A 137 12.85 -6.93 8.19
CA GLN A 137 12.04 -7.97 7.57
C GLN A 137 11.33 -8.79 8.65
N ASP A 138 10.87 -8.11 9.68
CA ASP A 138 10.29 -8.72 10.89
C ASP A 138 8.78 -8.89 10.78
N GLY A 139 8.20 -8.58 9.62
CA GLY A 139 6.77 -8.57 9.39
C GLY A 139 6.09 -7.28 9.83
N THR A 140 4.77 -7.23 9.66
CA THR A 140 3.94 -6.10 10.09
C THR A 140 2.76 -6.57 10.93
N ILE A 141 2.30 -5.70 11.85
CA ILE A 141 1.10 -5.94 12.65
C ILE A 141 0.04 -4.90 12.30
N LYS A 142 -1.13 -5.37 11.88
CA LYS A 142 -2.31 -4.52 11.69
C LYS A 142 -3.18 -4.62 12.93
N ILE A 143 -3.37 -3.52 13.65
CA ILE A 143 -4.15 -3.47 14.88
C ILE A 143 -5.59 -3.02 14.63
N PHE A 144 -6.51 -3.50 15.47
CA PHE A 144 -7.95 -3.20 15.36
C PHE A 144 -8.50 -2.79 16.72
N ARG A 145 -9.30 -1.71 16.73
CA ARG A 145 -9.99 -1.22 17.93
C ARG A 145 -11.36 -1.86 18.16
N THR A 146 -11.93 -2.52 17.14
CA THR A 146 -13.25 -3.14 17.25
C THR A 146 -13.24 -4.57 16.73
N LYS A 147 -13.92 -5.48 17.44
CA LYS A 147 -14.07 -6.90 17.04
C LYS A 147 -14.63 -7.03 15.63
N LYS A 148 -15.65 -6.22 15.30
CA LYS A 148 -16.28 -6.21 13.97
C LYS A 148 -15.28 -5.97 12.83
N ASN A 149 -14.31 -5.05 13.02
CA ASN A 149 -13.31 -4.75 12.00
C ASN A 149 -12.25 -5.86 11.92
N LEU A 150 -11.85 -6.42 13.07
CA LEU A 150 -10.93 -7.56 13.12
C LEU A 150 -11.52 -8.78 12.40
N GLU A 151 -12.75 -9.19 12.74
CA GLU A 151 -13.45 -10.32 12.11
C GLU A 151 -13.59 -10.13 10.58
N ARG A 152 -13.88 -8.90 10.16
CA ARG A 152 -13.96 -8.59 8.72
C ARG A 152 -12.61 -8.76 8.02
N ALA A 153 -11.53 -8.33 8.67
CA ALA A 153 -10.18 -8.47 8.13
C ALA A 153 -9.78 -9.96 8.07
N ILE A 154 -10.09 -10.74 9.11
CA ILE A 154 -9.86 -12.19 9.14
C ILE A 154 -10.60 -12.87 7.96
N LYS A 155 -11.89 -12.62 7.80
CA LYS A 155 -12.69 -13.18 6.70
C LYS A 155 -12.17 -12.80 5.31
N LEU A 156 -11.58 -11.61 5.18
CA LEU A 156 -10.97 -11.19 3.91
C LEU A 156 -9.66 -11.93 3.67
N ASN A 157 -8.82 -12.08 4.69
CA ASN A 157 -7.58 -12.87 4.60
C ASN A 157 -7.86 -14.33 4.23
N GLU A 158 -8.88 -14.94 4.85
CA GLU A 158 -9.33 -16.31 4.52
C GLU A 158 -9.70 -16.42 3.04
N LYS A 159 -10.45 -15.44 2.50
CA LYS A 159 -10.83 -15.41 1.08
C LYS A 159 -9.64 -15.24 0.13
N LEU A 160 -8.56 -14.65 0.58
CA LEU A 160 -7.36 -14.37 -0.20
C LEU A 160 -6.19 -15.32 0.14
N SER A 161 -6.40 -16.29 1.04
CA SER A 161 -5.35 -17.21 1.52
C SER A 161 -4.71 -18.02 0.39
N TYR A 162 -5.48 -18.34 -0.66
CA TYR A 162 -4.98 -19.05 -1.85
C TYR A 162 -3.90 -18.26 -2.63
N LEU A 163 -3.73 -16.97 -2.33
CA LEU A 163 -2.66 -16.15 -2.90
C LEU A 163 -1.32 -16.31 -2.18
N GLY A 164 -1.27 -17.11 -1.11
CA GLY A 164 -0.07 -17.32 -0.30
C GLY A 164 0.16 -16.22 0.74
N ILE A 165 -0.87 -15.44 1.10
CA ILE A 165 -0.79 -14.47 2.19
C ILE A 165 -0.77 -15.23 3.51
N GLU A 166 0.38 -15.23 4.18
CA GLU A 166 0.49 -15.75 5.54
C GLU A 166 0.04 -14.69 6.54
N SER A 167 -0.82 -15.10 7.48
CA SER A 167 -1.26 -14.20 8.53
C SER A 167 -1.59 -14.97 9.81
N LYS A 168 -1.31 -14.35 10.96
CA LYS A 168 -1.65 -14.87 12.29
C LYS A 168 -2.51 -13.84 13.01
N THR A 169 -3.69 -14.27 13.50
CA THR A 169 -4.51 -13.44 14.39
C THR A 169 -3.87 -13.40 15.77
N LEU A 170 -3.77 -12.22 16.35
CA LEU A 170 -3.22 -11.96 17.68
C LEU A 170 -4.32 -11.38 18.57
N ASP A 171 -4.38 -11.86 19.81
CA ASP A 171 -5.14 -11.19 20.86
C ASP A 171 -4.46 -9.91 21.33
N PRO A 172 -5.13 -9.04 22.14
CA PRO A 172 -4.51 -7.80 22.60
C PRO A 172 -3.21 -7.99 23.37
N GLY A 173 -3.10 -9.04 24.18
CA GLY A 173 -1.89 -9.35 24.93
C GLY A 173 -0.74 -9.80 24.03
N GLU A 174 -1.01 -10.63 23.04
CA GLU A 174 -0.04 -11.02 22.01
C GLU A 174 0.43 -9.82 21.17
N VAL A 175 -0.47 -8.88 20.84
CA VAL A 175 -0.12 -7.63 20.13
C VAL A 175 0.87 -6.81 20.95
N VAL A 176 0.60 -6.56 22.24
CA VAL A 176 1.51 -5.80 23.12
C VAL A 176 2.82 -6.53 23.34
N LYS A 177 2.81 -7.86 23.41
CA LYS A 177 4.04 -8.65 23.52
C LYS A 177 4.90 -8.54 22.26
N ALA A 178 4.29 -8.53 21.09
CA ALA A 178 5.01 -8.40 19.81
C ALA A 178 5.49 -6.96 19.54
N GLU A 179 4.71 -5.96 19.98
CA GLU A 179 5.05 -4.54 19.85
C GLU A 179 4.83 -3.82 21.20
N PRO A 180 5.86 -3.77 22.06
CA PRO A 180 5.75 -3.18 23.40
C PRO A 180 5.37 -1.70 23.42
N ALA A 181 5.61 -0.96 22.34
CA ALA A 181 5.21 0.44 22.22
C ALA A 181 3.68 0.63 22.27
N LEU A 182 2.91 -0.45 22.07
CA LEU A 182 1.44 -0.43 22.13
C LEU A 182 0.89 -0.69 23.56
N LYS A 183 1.75 -0.79 24.59
CA LYS A 183 1.33 -1.12 25.96
C LYS A 183 0.22 -0.20 26.47
N ASP A 184 0.36 1.11 26.29
CA ASP A 184 -0.57 2.10 26.83
C ASP A 184 -1.94 2.10 26.12
N VAL A 185 -2.04 1.51 24.95
CA VAL A 185 -3.27 1.41 24.16
C VAL A 185 -3.79 -0.02 24.07
N GLY A 186 -3.08 -1.00 24.62
CA GLY A 186 -3.37 -2.42 24.50
C GLY A 186 -4.79 -2.78 24.94
N GLU A 187 -5.27 -2.22 26.05
CA GLU A 187 -6.63 -2.44 26.58
C GLU A 187 -7.75 -1.94 25.63
N ASN A 188 -7.43 -0.99 24.76
CA ASN A 188 -8.36 -0.42 23.78
C ASN A 188 -8.34 -1.17 22.43
N LEU A 189 -7.57 -2.25 22.33
CA LEU A 189 -7.48 -3.06 21.13
C LEU A 189 -8.44 -4.26 21.19
N ALA A 190 -9.02 -4.58 20.05
CA ALA A 190 -9.75 -5.83 19.89
C ALA A 190 -8.82 -6.99 19.49
N GLY A 191 -7.60 -6.69 19.08
CA GLY A 191 -6.58 -7.61 18.62
C GLY A 191 -5.83 -7.10 17.39
N GLY A 192 -5.05 -7.96 16.78
CA GLY A 192 -4.27 -7.66 15.58
C GLY A 192 -4.18 -8.82 14.60
N ILE A 193 -3.61 -8.55 13.45
CA ILE A 193 -3.21 -9.56 12.47
C ILE A 193 -1.74 -9.31 12.16
N PHE A 194 -0.92 -10.30 12.39
CA PHE A 194 0.49 -10.31 12.03
C PHE A 194 0.70 -10.91 10.64
N TYR A 195 1.49 -10.25 9.83
CA TYR A 195 1.88 -10.66 8.49
C TYR A 195 3.39 -10.85 8.42
N PRO A 196 3.89 -12.08 8.57
CA PRO A 196 5.33 -12.35 8.68
C PRO A 196 6.10 -12.08 7.38
N GLN A 197 5.42 -12.06 6.26
CA GLN A 197 6.04 -11.86 4.94
C GLN A 197 6.19 -10.38 4.55
N ASP A 198 5.59 -9.44 5.27
CA ASP A 198 5.71 -8.01 5.03
C ASP A 198 7.06 -7.45 5.55
N GLU A 199 7.48 -6.30 4.99
CA GLU A 199 8.74 -5.61 5.35
C GLU A 199 8.49 -4.12 5.61
#